data_9f5d93c5ef7af22250a7b7ee9346d5bb
#
_entry.id   9f5d93c5ef7af22250a7b7ee9346d5bb
#
_cell.length_a   1.000
_cell.length_b   1.000
_cell.length_c   1.000
_cell.angle_alpha   90.00
_cell.angle_beta   90.00
_cell.angle_gamma   90.00
#
_symmetry.space_group_name_H-M   'P 1'
#
loop_
_entity.id
_entity.type
_entity.pdbx_description
1 polymer ?
#
loop_
_entity_poly.entity_id
_entity_poly.type
_entity_poly.pdbx_seq_one_letter_code
_entity_poly.pdbx_strand_id
1 'polypeptide(L)'
;MKLAFIIDPIHNLDPCHDTSVAMMEAACILGHEVWITQACELSVLSSSAWAHLQQVDIIPVELTDTGYKAANPWYKLIGEKNIINLETMDAVFMRTDPPVNDVYLYATYILDYIDQSKTLVVNSPKGIRSANEKMYALQFTEAIPETIVSADKNLIRQFVDDKGAAVLKPLGNKAGEGILFLQPGDRNFNSIVELSTLRGRVPVMLQTFLPEAKQGDKRIILLDSEPVGALNRLSAPGEFRNNMAAGGTVAKTEITSREREICTQLAATLQEDGLVFVGIDVIGGYLTEVNVTSPTGIREIDRFSNTKLGKKFIEWVEQAVKNLM
;
A
#
# COMPACT_ATOMS: atom_id res chain seq x y z
N MET A 1 12.95 -3.29 -21.38
CA MET A 1 13.55 -2.86 -20.10
C MET A 1 13.74 -4.05 -19.18
N LYS A 2 14.65 -3.91 -18.20
CA LYS A 2 14.83 -4.85 -17.08
C LYS A 2 14.20 -4.25 -15.84
N LEU A 3 13.19 -4.90 -15.29
CA LEU A 3 12.38 -4.42 -14.17
C LEU A 3 12.54 -5.35 -12.97
N ALA A 4 13.05 -4.85 -11.85
CA ALA A 4 13.25 -5.63 -10.64
C ALA A 4 12.16 -5.32 -9.59
N PHE A 5 11.49 -6.35 -9.10
CA PHE A 5 10.47 -6.26 -8.07
C PHE A 5 10.96 -6.88 -6.77
N ILE A 6 10.99 -6.09 -5.71
CA ILE A 6 11.27 -6.54 -4.34
C ILE A 6 9.93 -6.86 -3.71
N ILE A 7 9.63 -8.16 -3.60
CA ILE A 7 8.32 -8.68 -3.19
C ILE A 7 8.46 -9.69 -2.05
N ASP A 8 7.37 -10.04 -1.43
CA ASP A 8 7.30 -11.24 -0.59
C ASP A 8 7.49 -12.51 -1.43
N PRO A 9 7.77 -13.68 -0.82
CA PRO A 9 7.99 -14.92 -1.57
C PRO A 9 6.88 -15.15 -2.61
N ILE A 10 7.25 -15.25 -3.88
CA ILE A 10 6.32 -15.28 -5.01
C ILE A 10 5.23 -16.37 -4.89
N HIS A 11 5.56 -17.50 -4.26
CA HIS A 11 4.61 -18.59 -4.05
C HIS A 11 3.53 -18.28 -2.99
N ASN A 12 3.68 -17.20 -2.22
CA ASN A 12 2.69 -16.73 -1.24
C ASN A 12 1.75 -15.68 -1.84
N LEU A 13 2.04 -15.15 -3.02
CA LEU A 13 1.21 -14.13 -3.66
C LEU A 13 0.00 -14.76 -4.34
N ASP A 14 -1.15 -14.08 -4.23
CA ASP A 14 -2.36 -14.48 -4.96
C ASP A 14 -2.44 -13.75 -6.31
N PRO A 15 -2.21 -14.44 -7.45
CA PRO A 15 -2.18 -13.81 -8.76
C PRO A 15 -3.51 -13.17 -9.16
N CYS A 16 -4.62 -13.56 -8.54
CA CYS A 16 -5.94 -13.02 -8.83
C CYS A 16 -6.24 -11.70 -8.12
N HIS A 17 -5.49 -11.37 -7.07
CA HIS A 17 -5.73 -10.20 -6.22
C HIS A 17 -4.50 -9.29 -6.06
N ASP A 18 -3.30 -9.84 -6.18
CA ASP A 18 -2.06 -9.11 -5.91
C ASP A 18 -1.75 -8.08 -6.99
N THR A 19 -1.50 -6.84 -6.55
CA THR A 19 -1.16 -5.72 -7.43
C THR A 19 0.23 -5.85 -8.03
N SER A 20 1.20 -6.37 -7.28
CA SER A 20 2.57 -6.55 -7.79
C SER A 20 2.61 -7.61 -8.88
N VAL A 21 1.82 -8.68 -8.74
CA VAL A 21 1.64 -9.69 -9.79
C VAL A 21 0.99 -9.07 -11.03
N ALA A 22 -0.04 -8.21 -10.87
CA ALA A 22 -0.66 -7.54 -12.00
C ALA A 22 0.30 -6.59 -12.74
N MET A 23 1.21 -5.92 -12.02
CA MET A 23 2.28 -5.09 -12.62
C MET A 23 3.30 -5.95 -13.36
N MET A 24 3.76 -7.05 -12.75
CA MET A 24 4.71 -7.99 -13.38
C MET A 24 4.11 -8.64 -14.63
N GLU A 25 2.86 -9.06 -14.58
CA GLU A 25 2.11 -9.58 -15.72
C GLU A 25 2.06 -8.58 -16.88
N ALA A 26 1.71 -7.32 -16.57
CA ALA A 26 1.67 -6.26 -17.57
C ALA A 26 3.06 -6.00 -18.19
N ALA A 27 4.12 -6.05 -17.37
CA ALA A 27 5.49 -5.92 -17.83
C ALA A 27 5.89 -7.04 -18.80
N CYS A 28 5.59 -8.31 -18.47
CA CYS A 28 5.82 -9.45 -19.37
C CYS A 28 5.05 -9.30 -20.69
N ILE A 29 3.76 -8.92 -20.64
CA ILE A 29 2.94 -8.70 -21.84
C ILE A 29 3.51 -7.60 -22.73
N LEU A 30 4.10 -6.55 -22.15
CA LEU A 30 4.75 -5.46 -22.89
C LEU A 30 6.18 -5.82 -23.38
N GLY A 31 6.65 -7.03 -23.12
CA GLY A 31 7.93 -7.54 -23.59
C GLY A 31 9.14 -7.11 -22.74
N HIS A 32 8.91 -6.76 -21.47
CA HIS A 32 9.98 -6.43 -20.54
C HIS A 32 10.49 -7.67 -19.80
N GLU A 33 11.76 -7.66 -19.42
CA GLU A 33 12.36 -8.67 -18.54
C GLU A 33 11.96 -8.36 -17.09
N VAL A 34 11.30 -9.29 -16.43
CA VAL A 34 10.89 -9.17 -15.03
C VAL A 34 11.82 -9.99 -14.14
N TRP A 35 12.34 -9.34 -13.11
CA TRP A 35 13.23 -9.91 -12.11
C TRP A 35 12.63 -9.76 -10.73
N ILE A 36 12.77 -10.76 -9.87
CA ILE A 36 12.23 -10.74 -8.51
C ILE A 36 13.33 -11.00 -7.48
N THR A 37 13.16 -10.40 -6.32
CA THR A 37 13.97 -10.61 -5.11
C THR A 37 13.14 -10.33 -3.87
N GLN A 38 13.68 -10.63 -2.70
CA GLN A 38 13.08 -10.33 -1.41
C GLN A 38 13.88 -9.26 -0.67
N ALA A 39 13.27 -8.54 0.25
CA ALA A 39 13.93 -7.49 1.04
C ALA A 39 15.18 -7.98 1.79
N CYS A 40 15.16 -9.22 2.28
CA CYS A 40 16.31 -9.83 2.97
C CYS A 40 17.45 -10.29 2.05
N GLU A 41 17.25 -10.22 0.73
CA GLU A 41 18.22 -10.64 -0.28
C GLU A 41 18.99 -9.47 -0.91
N LEU A 42 18.73 -8.25 -0.43
CA LEU A 42 19.45 -7.04 -0.81
C LEU A 42 20.80 -6.94 -0.08
N SER A 43 21.77 -6.31 -0.70
CA SER A 43 23.12 -6.13 -0.18
C SER A 43 23.72 -4.80 -0.65
N VAL A 44 24.72 -4.28 0.07
CA VAL A 44 25.59 -3.21 -0.40
C VAL A 44 26.99 -3.78 -0.62
N LEU A 45 27.49 -3.69 -1.84
CA LEU A 45 28.86 -4.06 -2.19
C LEU A 45 29.55 -2.88 -2.88
N SER A 46 30.69 -2.45 -2.37
CA SER A 46 31.46 -1.31 -2.92
C SER A 46 30.62 -0.05 -3.14
N SER A 47 29.77 0.29 -2.15
CA SER A 47 28.88 1.45 -2.17
C SER A 47 27.81 1.44 -3.29
N SER A 48 27.47 0.29 -3.84
CA SER A 48 26.34 0.10 -4.75
C SER A 48 25.37 -0.94 -4.20
N ALA A 49 24.10 -0.83 -4.58
CA ALA A 49 23.06 -1.78 -4.19
C ALA A 49 23.06 -3.02 -5.09
N TRP A 50 23.02 -4.20 -4.50
CA TRP A 50 22.97 -5.50 -5.15
C TRP A 50 21.82 -6.33 -4.61
N ALA A 51 21.35 -7.28 -5.39
CA ALA A 51 20.33 -8.24 -4.97
C ALA A 51 20.58 -9.63 -5.55
N HIS A 52 20.11 -10.65 -4.85
CA HIS A 52 19.94 -11.99 -5.43
C HIS A 52 18.68 -11.98 -6.28
N LEU A 53 18.83 -11.76 -7.59
CA LEU A 53 17.74 -11.64 -8.55
C LEU A 53 17.49 -12.95 -9.28
N GLN A 54 16.20 -13.27 -9.44
CA GLN A 54 15.71 -14.38 -10.24
C GLN A 54 14.79 -13.84 -11.33
N GLN A 55 15.11 -14.15 -12.60
CA GLN A 55 14.21 -13.80 -13.69
C GLN A 55 12.93 -14.65 -13.64
N VAL A 56 11.79 -14.05 -13.95
CA VAL A 56 10.49 -14.72 -13.92
C VAL A 56 9.64 -14.30 -15.12
N ASP A 57 8.87 -15.25 -15.62
CA ASP A 57 7.78 -15.01 -16.57
C ASP A 57 6.45 -15.27 -15.89
N ILE A 58 5.51 -14.35 -16.05
CA ILE A 58 4.18 -14.40 -15.43
C ILE A 58 3.16 -14.84 -16.46
N ILE A 59 2.46 -15.92 -16.17
CA ILE A 59 1.35 -16.41 -17.02
C ILE A 59 0.14 -15.55 -16.72
N PRO A 60 -0.44 -14.84 -17.72
CA PRO A 60 -1.56 -13.95 -17.51
C PRO A 60 -2.77 -14.67 -16.90
N VAL A 61 -3.45 -13.97 -15.99
CA VAL A 61 -4.72 -14.46 -15.45
C VAL A 61 -5.85 -14.23 -16.45
N GLU A 62 -6.82 -15.14 -16.45
CA GLU A 62 -8.03 -15.03 -17.27
C GLU A 62 -9.14 -14.33 -16.48
N LEU A 63 -9.80 -13.35 -17.08
CA LEU A 63 -11.01 -12.75 -16.52
C LEU A 63 -12.21 -13.64 -16.83
N THR A 64 -12.94 -14.04 -15.78
CA THR A 64 -14.16 -14.85 -15.85
C THR A 64 -15.35 -14.08 -15.29
N ASP A 65 -16.54 -14.63 -15.39
CA ASP A 65 -17.77 -14.00 -14.83
C ASP A 65 -17.70 -13.83 -13.30
N THR A 66 -16.94 -14.68 -12.60
CA THR A 66 -16.83 -14.68 -11.14
C THR A 66 -15.58 -13.93 -10.62
N GLY A 67 -14.67 -13.53 -11.50
CA GLY A 67 -13.41 -12.89 -11.13
C GLY A 67 -12.25 -13.36 -11.99
N TYR A 68 -11.03 -13.22 -11.48
CA TYR A 68 -9.85 -13.73 -12.17
C TYR A 68 -9.60 -15.20 -11.85
N LYS A 69 -9.04 -15.90 -12.83
CA LYS A 69 -8.59 -17.29 -12.70
C LYS A 69 -7.14 -17.39 -13.14
N ALA A 70 -6.29 -17.94 -12.28
CA ALA A 70 -4.89 -18.18 -12.57
C ALA A 70 -4.62 -19.60 -13.10
N ALA A 71 -3.61 -19.74 -13.94
CA ALA A 71 -3.02 -21.02 -14.27
C ALA A 71 -2.32 -21.64 -13.05
N ASN A 72 -2.02 -22.92 -13.09
CA ASN A 72 -1.19 -23.57 -12.07
C ASN A 72 -0.13 -24.46 -12.76
N PRO A 73 1.16 -24.09 -12.70
CA PRO A 73 1.73 -22.88 -12.08
C PRO A 73 1.36 -21.61 -12.86
N TRP A 74 1.30 -20.46 -12.15
CA TRP A 74 0.99 -19.15 -12.74
C TRP A 74 2.24 -18.31 -13.06
N TYR A 75 3.44 -18.82 -12.73
CA TYR A 75 4.71 -18.21 -13.07
C TYR A 75 5.73 -19.29 -13.46
N LYS A 76 6.79 -18.87 -14.15
CA LYS A 76 7.93 -19.70 -14.50
C LYS A 76 9.23 -18.97 -14.18
N LEU A 77 10.08 -19.57 -13.35
CA LEU A 77 11.44 -19.08 -13.12
C LEU A 77 12.32 -19.37 -14.33
N ILE A 78 13.15 -18.40 -14.71
CA ILE A 78 14.04 -18.46 -15.89
C ILE A 78 15.49 -18.39 -15.42
N GLY A 79 16.29 -19.40 -15.78
CA GLY A 79 17.71 -19.49 -15.40
C GLY A 79 17.92 -19.73 -13.91
N GLU A 80 19.07 -19.31 -13.41
CA GLU A 80 19.46 -19.43 -12.02
C GLU A 80 19.36 -18.06 -11.31
N LYS A 81 19.19 -18.08 -9.99
CA LYS A 81 19.23 -16.91 -9.15
C LYS A 81 20.68 -16.43 -9.02
N ASN A 82 20.95 -15.18 -9.31
CA ASN A 82 22.29 -14.59 -9.31
C ASN A 82 22.34 -13.28 -8.54
N ILE A 83 23.52 -12.96 -8.00
CA ILE A 83 23.76 -11.65 -7.41
C ILE A 83 24.04 -10.64 -8.54
N ILE A 84 23.22 -9.60 -8.62
CA ILE A 84 23.23 -8.61 -9.70
C ILE A 84 23.21 -7.19 -9.10
N ASN A 85 23.99 -6.28 -9.69
CA ASN A 85 23.94 -4.86 -9.33
C ASN A 85 22.61 -4.26 -9.79
N LEU A 86 21.89 -3.62 -8.88
CA LEU A 86 20.58 -3.02 -9.16
C LEU A 86 20.66 -1.84 -10.13
N GLU A 87 21.79 -1.18 -10.28
CA GLU A 87 22.01 -0.14 -11.30
C GLU A 87 22.03 -0.69 -12.75
N THR A 88 22.01 -2.02 -12.94
CA THR A 88 21.84 -2.63 -14.27
C THR A 88 20.37 -2.86 -14.64
N MET A 89 19.47 -2.56 -13.71
CA MET A 89 18.02 -2.55 -13.95
C MET A 89 17.56 -1.15 -14.40
N ASP A 90 16.60 -1.09 -15.29
CA ASP A 90 15.99 0.19 -15.72
C ASP A 90 15.09 0.75 -14.61
N ALA A 91 14.39 -0.13 -13.88
CA ALA A 91 13.59 0.27 -12.71
C ALA A 91 13.58 -0.80 -11.60
N VAL A 92 13.47 -0.34 -10.34
CA VAL A 92 13.36 -1.15 -9.14
C VAL A 92 12.13 -0.74 -8.36
N PHE A 93 11.31 -1.71 -7.97
CA PHE A 93 10.04 -1.48 -7.26
C PHE A 93 10.09 -2.11 -5.87
N MET A 94 9.93 -1.29 -4.81
CA MET A 94 9.77 -1.79 -3.44
C MET A 94 8.31 -2.12 -3.20
N ARG A 95 7.98 -3.40 -3.25
CA ARG A 95 6.62 -3.93 -3.19
C ARG A 95 6.41 -4.98 -2.10
N THR A 96 7.34 -5.06 -1.14
CA THR A 96 7.17 -5.87 0.06
C THR A 96 6.02 -5.32 0.90
N ASP A 97 5.18 -6.19 1.39
CA ASP A 97 4.05 -5.86 2.25
C ASP A 97 4.51 -5.35 3.63
N PRO A 98 3.77 -4.45 4.29
CA PRO A 98 3.99 -4.14 5.70
C PRO A 98 3.94 -5.41 6.58
N PRO A 99 4.48 -5.42 7.79
CA PRO A 99 4.87 -4.23 8.58
C PRO A 99 6.23 -3.65 8.17
N VAL A 100 6.35 -2.33 8.30
CA VAL A 100 7.62 -1.62 8.15
C VAL A 100 8.46 -1.87 9.41
N ASN A 101 9.12 -3.03 9.43
CA ASN A 101 10.03 -3.47 10.49
C ASN A 101 11.49 -3.20 10.12
N ASP A 102 12.44 -3.63 10.96
CA ASP A 102 13.87 -3.40 10.73
C ASP A 102 14.35 -3.97 9.37
N VAL A 103 13.87 -5.16 8.98
CA VAL A 103 14.23 -5.77 7.68
C VAL A 103 13.76 -4.89 6.52
N TYR A 104 12.52 -4.40 6.60
CA TYR A 104 11.96 -3.48 5.62
C TYR A 104 12.77 -2.16 5.57
N LEU A 105 13.08 -1.58 6.74
CA LEU A 105 13.88 -0.34 6.83
C LEU A 105 15.28 -0.54 6.26
N TYR A 106 15.97 -1.64 6.60
CA TYR A 106 17.30 -1.93 6.03
C TYR A 106 17.25 -2.10 4.50
N ALA A 107 16.21 -2.74 3.97
CA ALA A 107 16.01 -2.81 2.53
C ALA A 107 15.92 -1.40 1.90
N THR A 108 15.15 -0.49 2.50
CA THR A 108 15.05 0.89 1.99
C THR A 108 16.37 1.67 2.11
N TYR A 109 17.19 1.43 3.14
CA TYR A 109 18.53 2.02 3.24
C TYR A 109 19.49 1.46 2.18
N ILE A 110 19.38 0.18 1.84
CA ILE A 110 20.18 -0.41 0.76
C ILE A 110 19.79 0.21 -0.59
N LEU A 111 18.51 0.47 -0.83
CA LEU A 111 18.04 1.11 -2.06
C LEU A 111 18.53 2.56 -2.22
N ASP A 112 18.93 3.26 -1.15
CA ASP A 112 19.55 4.58 -1.24
C ASP A 112 20.93 4.53 -1.95
N TYR A 113 21.56 3.35 -2.07
CA TYR A 113 22.81 3.14 -2.80
C TYR A 113 22.62 2.87 -4.29
N ILE A 114 21.42 3.04 -4.82
CA ILE A 114 21.15 3.05 -6.26
C ILE A 114 21.34 4.48 -6.77
N ASP A 115 22.12 4.65 -7.83
CA ASP A 115 22.19 5.93 -8.55
C ASP A 115 20.88 6.18 -9.31
N GLN A 116 20.02 6.99 -8.74
CA GLN A 116 18.71 7.29 -9.30
C GLN A 116 18.76 8.15 -10.58
N SER A 117 19.93 8.62 -11.00
CA SER A 117 20.10 9.18 -12.34
C SER A 117 20.19 8.12 -13.45
N LYS A 118 20.34 6.85 -13.08
CA LYS A 118 20.47 5.70 -14.00
C LYS A 118 19.29 4.72 -13.88
N THR A 119 18.80 4.52 -12.66
CA THR A 119 17.79 3.51 -12.36
C THR A 119 16.63 4.16 -11.61
N LEU A 120 15.43 4.03 -12.15
CA LEU A 120 14.21 4.49 -11.50
C LEU A 120 13.90 3.64 -10.25
N VAL A 121 13.64 4.25 -9.10
CA VAL A 121 13.22 3.54 -7.89
C VAL A 121 11.81 4.00 -7.47
N VAL A 122 10.86 3.09 -7.37
CA VAL A 122 9.43 3.35 -7.05
C VAL A 122 8.96 2.47 -5.89
N ASN A 123 8.37 3.03 -4.84
CA ASN A 123 8.37 4.43 -4.41
C ASN A 123 9.76 4.83 -3.88
N SER A 124 9.99 6.14 -3.73
CA SER A 124 11.23 6.65 -3.11
C SER A 124 11.50 5.99 -1.76
N PRO A 125 12.70 5.39 -1.54
CA PRO A 125 13.04 4.78 -0.26
C PRO A 125 12.94 5.77 0.92
N LYS A 126 13.33 7.03 0.71
CA LYS A 126 13.21 8.11 1.70
C LYS A 126 11.75 8.43 1.98
N GLY A 127 10.92 8.54 0.94
CA GLY A 127 9.48 8.79 1.07
C GLY A 127 8.80 7.68 1.88
N ILE A 128 9.07 6.41 1.57
CA ILE A 128 8.53 5.27 2.32
C ILE A 128 8.92 5.35 3.81
N ARG A 129 10.18 5.65 4.13
CA ARG A 129 10.64 5.77 5.53
C ARG A 129 9.99 6.94 6.27
N SER A 130 9.68 8.03 5.58
CA SER A 130 9.05 9.21 6.17
C SER A 130 7.55 9.06 6.35
N ALA A 131 6.92 8.17 5.59
CA ALA A 131 5.48 8.01 5.51
C ALA A 131 5.00 6.78 6.30
N ASN A 132 4.78 6.90 7.62
CA ASN A 132 3.92 5.94 8.29
C ASN A 132 2.49 6.09 7.76
N GLU A 133 1.91 5.03 7.19
CA GLU A 133 0.67 5.05 6.40
C GLU A 133 -0.53 5.69 7.12
N LYS A 134 -0.58 5.61 8.46
CA LYS A 134 -1.61 6.24 9.27
C LYS A 134 -1.24 7.67 9.66
N MET A 135 0.00 7.88 10.14
CA MET A 135 0.43 9.21 10.60
C MET A 135 0.65 10.18 9.43
N TYR A 136 0.98 9.69 8.24
CA TYR A 136 1.19 10.53 7.06
C TYR A 136 -0.06 11.34 6.71
N ALA A 137 -1.25 10.78 6.93
CA ALA A 137 -2.52 11.46 6.73
C ALA A 137 -2.69 12.72 7.63
N LEU A 138 -2.00 12.80 8.78
CA LEU A 138 -2.13 13.92 9.73
C LEU A 138 -1.65 15.27 9.15
N GLN A 139 -0.87 15.26 8.08
CA GLN A 139 -0.43 16.47 7.38
C GLN A 139 -1.60 17.17 6.67
N PHE A 140 -2.69 16.46 6.39
CA PHE A 140 -3.83 16.92 5.59
C PHE A 140 -5.04 17.18 6.48
N THR A 141 -4.91 18.12 7.41
CA THR A 141 -5.85 18.37 8.50
C THR A 141 -7.28 18.66 8.05
N GLU A 142 -7.49 19.26 6.87
CA GLU A 142 -8.81 19.51 6.29
C GLU A 142 -9.45 18.30 5.61
N ALA A 143 -8.64 17.26 5.35
CA ALA A 143 -9.08 16.05 4.70
C ALA A 143 -9.40 14.90 5.66
N ILE A 144 -8.83 14.91 6.88
CA ILE A 144 -8.98 13.83 7.87
C ILE A 144 -10.10 14.07 8.87
N PRO A 145 -10.68 13.03 9.49
CA PRO A 145 -11.51 13.20 10.66
C PRO A 145 -10.64 13.64 11.84
N GLU A 146 -11.27 14.22 12.87
CA GLU A 146 -10.55 14.57 14.09
C GLU A 146 -9.79 13.35 14.63
N THR A 147 -8.50 13.55 14.89
CA THR A 147 -7.56 12.47 15.16
C THR A 147 -6.60 12.88 16.27
N ILE A 148 -6.27 11.93 17.16
CA ILE A 148 -5.13 12.03 18.08
C ILE A 148 -4.20 10.84 17.91
N VAL A 149 -2.93 11.02 18.26
CA VAL A 149 -1.96 9.93 18.41
C VAL A 149 -1.36 10.04 19.80
N SER A 150 -1.58 9.03 20.63
CA SER A 150 -1.13 9.06 22.02
C SER A 150 -0.96 7.66 22.61
N ALA A 151 -0.12 7.56 23.65
CA ALA A 151 -0.06 6.42 24.56
C ALA A 151 -0.70 6.75 25.93
N ASP A 152 -1.10 8.02 26.15
CA ASP A 152 -1.71 8.48 27.40
C ASP A 152 -3.19 8.05 27.48
N LYS A 153 -3.48 7.18 28.43
CA LYS A 153 -4.82 6.63 28.65
C LYS A 153 -5.86 7.71 29.01
N ASN A 154 -5.47 8.78 29.68
CA ASN A 154 -6.40 9.83 30.08
C ASN A 154 -6.77 10.70 28.87
N LEU A 155 -5.78 11.05 28.05
CA LEU A 155 -6.01 11.75 26.78
C LEU A 155 -6.88 10.94 25.82
N ILE A 156 -6.60 9.62 25.71
CA ILE A 156 -7.41 8.69 24.92
C ILE A 156 -8.85 8.66 25.42
N ARG A 157 -9.05 8.57 26.75
CA ARG A 157 -10.39 8.58 27.35
C ARG A 157 -11.12 9.88 27.05
N GLN A 158 -10.47 11.02 27.31
CA GLN A 158 -11.05 12.32 27.04
C GLN A 158 -11.51 12.45 25.59
N PHE A 159 -10.67 12.03 24.64
CA PHE A 159 -11.03 12.06 23.22
C PHE A 159 -12.28 11.23 22.91
N VAL A 160 -12.36 10.01 23.45
CA VAL A 160 -13.54 9.14 23.25
C VAL A 160 -14.80 9.72 23.90
N ASP A 161 -14.68 10.29 25.09
CA ASP A 161 -15.81 10.92 25.81
C ASP A 161 -16.30 12.18 25.04
N ASP A 162 -15.37 12.99 24.51
CA ASP A 162 -15.69 14.21 23.75
C ASP A 162 -16.33 13.90 22.38
N LYS A 163 -15.90 12.81 21.71
CA LYS A 163 -16.37 12.42 20.36
C LYS A 163 -17.56 11.45 20.38
N GLY A 164 -17.89 10.86 21.51
CA GLY A 164 -18.95 9.86 21.64
C GLY A 164 -18.61 8.49 21.08
N ALA A 165 -17.72 8.40 20.08
CA ALA A 165 -17.15 7.15 19.55
C ALA A 165 -15.86 7.40 18.78
N ALA A 166 -14.92 6.47 18.86
CA ALA A 166 -13.67 6.54 18.13
C ALA A 166 -13.19 5.15 17.65
N VAL A 167 -12.34 5.16 16.64
CA VAL A 167 -11.63 3.96 16.15
C VAL A 167 -10.17 4.06 16.57
N LEU A 168 -9.73 3.07 17.35
CA LEU A 168 -8.33 2.90 17.74
C LEU A 168 -7.62 2.08 16.68
N LYS A 169 -6.46 2.58 16.21
CA LYS A 169 -5.64 1.96 15.17
C LYS A 169 -4.18 1.85 15.63
N PRO A 170 -3.59 0.65 15.75
CA PRO A 170 -2.15 0.50 15.92
C PRO A 170 -1.39 1.07 14.72
N LEU A 171 -0.29 1.79 14.96
CA LEU A 171 0.43 2.50 13.90
C LEU A 171 1.21 1.59 12.93
N GLY A 172 1.63 0.41 13.39
CA GLY A 172 2.47 -0.51 12.61
C GLY A 172 1.73 -1.66 11.93
N ASN A 173 0.41 -1.81 12.16
CA ASN A 173 -0.35 -2.95 11.66
C ASN A 173 -0.99 -2.65 10.29
N LYS A 174 -1.22 -3.72 9.50
CA LYS A 174 -1.86 -3.68 8.17
C LYS A 174 -3.23 -4.39 8.16
N ALA A 175 -3.95 -4.28 7.07
CA ALA A 175 -5.15 -5.09 6.76
C ALA A 175 -6.27 -5.06 7.83
N GLY A 176 -6.34 -3.99 8.62
CA GLY A 176 -7.34 -3.86 9.69
C GLY A 176 -7.00 -4.60 10.98
N GLU A 177 -5.79 -5.16 11.11
CA GLU A 177 -5.36 -5.87 12.31
C GLU A 177 -5.27 -4.92 13.51
N GLY A 178 -5.89 -5.32 14.64
CA GLY A 178 -5.88 -4.54 15.87
C GLY A 178 -6.71 -3.25 15.82
N ILE A 179 -7.53 -3.02 14.80
CA ILE A 179 -8.49 -1.92 14.77
C ILE A 179 -9.64 -2.24 15.73
N LEU A 180 -9.91 -1.31 16.66
CA LEU A 180 -10.88 -1.48 17.71
C LEU A 180 -11.83 -0.27 17.79
N PHE A 181 -13.11 -0.54 17.99
CA PHE A 181 -14.12 0.49 18.24
C PHE A 181 -14.19 0.80 19.74
N LEU A 182 -14.19 2.09 20.09
CA LEU A 182 -14.29 2.57 21.46
C LEU A 182 -15.46 3.55 21.61
N GLN A 183 -16.20 3.46 22.72
CA GLN A 183 -17.24 4.39 23.08
C GLN A 183 -17.25 4.65 24.60
N PRO A 184 -17.86 5.78 25.05
CA PRO A 184 -18.00 6.04 26.47
C PRO A 184 -18.74 4.90 27.20
N GLY A 185 -18.26 4.58 28.39
CA GLY A 185 -18.86 3.52 29.21
C GLY A 185 -18.50 2.08 28.84
N ASP A 186 -17.65 1.85 27.84
CA ASP A 186 -17.17 0.50 27.52
C ASP A 186 -16.42 -0.10 28.73
N ARG A 187 -16.90 -1.24 29.21
CA ARG A 187 -16.32 -1.94 30.37
C ARG A 187 -14.90 -2.42 30.11
N ASN A 188 -14.54 -2.69 28.87
CA ASN A 188 -13.23 -3.17 28.45
C ASN A 188 -12.26 -2.03 28.11
N PHE A 189 -12.69 -0.78 28.12
CA PHE A 189 -11.91 0.38 27.69
C PHE A 189 -10.47 0.36 28.24
N ASN A 190 -10.32 0.19 29.54
CA ASN A 190 -9.01 0.19 30.20
C ASN A 190 -8.10 -0.92 29.67
N SER A 191 -8.64 -2.14 29.57
CA SER A 191 -7.90 -3.30 29.06
C SER A 191 -7.52 -3.13 27.59
N ILE A 192 -8.44 -2.62 26.76
CA ILE A 192 -8.18 -2.33 25.34
C ILE A 192 -7.02 -1.34 25.20
N VAL A 193 -7.09 -0.20 25.90
CA VAL A 193 -6.05 0.83 25.82
C VAL A 193 -4.72 0.31 26.36
N GLU A 194 -4.71 -0.40 27.48
CA GLU A 194 -3.48 -0.95 28.07
C GLU A 194 -2.81 -1.98 27.16
N LEU A 195 -3.58 -2.85 26.52
CA LEU A 195 -3.04 -3.83 25.55
C LEU A 195 -2.53 -3.14 24.29
N SER A 196 -3.34 -2.26 23.70
CA SER A 196 -2.98 -1.59 22.44
C SER A 196 -1.79 -0.64 22.58
N THR A 197 -1.63 0.01 23.73
CA THR A 197 -0.51 0.91 24.00
C THR A 197 0.69 0.20 24.64
N LEU A 198 0.66 -1.13 24.80
CA LEU A 198 1.64 -1.87 25.58
C LEU A 198 1.89 -1.21 26.96
N ARG A 199 0.80 -0.90 27.68
CA ARG A 199 0.80 -0.19 28.97
C ARG A 199 1.44 1.19 28.89
N GLY A 200 1.05 2.00 27.92
CA GLY A 200 1.48 3.38 27.73
C GLY A 200 2.90 3.55 27.15
N ARG A 201 3.48 2.50 26.55
CA ARG A 201 4.82 2.54 25.95
C ARG A 201 4.80 2.81 24.44
N VAL A 202 3.70 2.47 23.76
CA VAL A 202 3.57 2.59 22.30
C VAL A 202 2.35 3.45 21.99
N PRO A 203 2.49 4.52 21.20
CA PRO A 203 1.35 5.32 20.81
C PRO A 203 0.44 4.57 19.83
N VAL A 204 -0.85 4.89 19.92
CA VAL A 204 -1.89 4.44 18.99
C VAL A 204 -2.59 5.66 18.41
N MET A 205 -3.14 5.52 17.21
CA MET A 205 -4.00 6.53 16.62
C MET A 205 -5.45 6.29 17.06
N LEU A 206 -6.14 7.37 17.39
CA LEU A 206 -7.61 7.39 17.52
C LEU A 206 -8.18 8.39 16.55
N GLN A 207 -9.15 7.95 15.78
CA GLN A 207 -9.93 8.79 14.87
C GLN A 207 -11.41 8.78 15.31
N THR A 208 -12.07 9.92 15.19
CA THR A 208 -13.53 9.98 15.36
C THR A 208 -14.19 8.92 14.48
N PHE A 209 -15.11 8.15 15.05
CA PHE A 209 -15.85 7.14 14.29
C PHE A 209 -16.74 7.81 13.24
N LEU A 210 -16.65 7.34 12.01
CA LEU A 210 -17.45 7.79 10.88
C LEU A 210 -18.58 6.78 10.63
N PRO A 211 -19.85 7.14 10.89
CA PRO A 211 -20.98 6.23 10.65
C PRO A 211 -21.10 5.76 9.19
N GLU A 212 -20.58 6.55 8.26
CA GLU A 212 -20.52 6.28 6.82
C GLU A 212 -19.66 5.04 6.49
N ALA A 213 -18.84 4.55 7.41
CA ALA A 213 -18.11 3.28 7.28
C ALA A 213 -19.04 2.10 6.98
N LYS A 214 -20.33 2.18 7.38
CA LYS A 214 -21.36 1.19 7.00
C LYS A 214 -21.66 1.17 5.49
N GLN A 215 -21.35 2.24 4.76
CA GLN A 215 -21.54 2.35 3.32
C GLN A 215 -20.26 1.92 2.57
N GLY A 216 -19.20 1.66 3.29
CA GLY A 216 -17.91 1.19 2.80
C GLY A 216 -16.75 2.11 3.15
N ASP A 217 -15.60 1.61 2.77
CA ASP A 217 -14.30 2.26 2.84
C ASP A 217 -13.70 2.24 1.43
N LYS A 218 -13.59 3.40 0.82
CA LYS A 218 -13.17 3.51 -0.57
C LYS A 218 -11.65 3.55 -0.66
N ARG A 219 -11.06 2.58 -1.38
CA ARG A 219 -9.68 2.61 -1.82
C ARG A 219 -9.58 3.34 -3.16
N ILE A 220 -8.78 4.41 -3.22
CA ILE A 220 -8.45 5.12 -4.45
C ILE A 220 -6.97 4.90 -4.74
N ILE A 221 -6.64 4.48 -5.95
CA ILE A 221 -5.26 4.32 -6.39
C ILE A 221 -4.81 5.59 -7.11
N LEU A 222 -3.66 6.10 -6.68
CA LEU A 222 -2.95 7.22 -7.29
C LEU A 222 -1.72 6.70 -8.02
N LEU A 223 -1.49 7.21 -9.21
CA LEU A 223 -0.26 7.04 -9.97
C LEU A 223 0.27 8.44 -10.31
N ASP A 224 1.47 8.74 -9.84
CA ASP A 224 2.08 10.07 -9.99
C ASP A 224 1.14 11.19 -9.54
N SER A 225 0.54 11.00 -8.36
CA SER A 225 -0.43 11.87 -7.70
C SER A 225 -1.81 11.97 -8.37
N GLU A 226 -2.00 11.38 -9.56
CA GLU A 226 -3.29 11.40 -10.27
C GLU A 226 -4.14 10.18 -9.89
N PRO A 227 -5.44 10.36 -9.54
CA PRO A 227 -6.32 9.25 -9.25
C PRO A 227 -6.66 8.46 -10.52
N VAL A 228 -6.26 7.18 -10.53
CA VAL A 228 -6.39 6.30 -11.72
C VAL A 228 -7.53 5.29 -11.60
N GLY A 229 -8.07 5.08 -10.41
CA GLY A 229 -9.20 4.18 -10.19
C GLY A 229 -9.58 4.04 -8.73
N ALA A 230 -10.76 3.50 -8.46
CA ALA A 230 -11.26 3.29 -7.11
C ALA A 230 -12.10 2.02 -7.00
N LEU A 231 -12.14 1.45 -5.80
CA LEU A 231 -13.05 0.39 -5.38
C LEU A 231 -13.63 0.71 -4.02
N ASN A 232 -14.84 0.25 -3.72
CA ASN A 232 -15.45 0.36 -2.41
C ASN A 232 -15.37 -1.00 -1.70
N ARG A 233 -14.82 -1.02 -0.49
CA ARG A 233 -14.71 -2.20 0.37
C ARG A 233 -15.89 -2.17 1.35
N LEU A 234 -16.61 -3.27 1.44
CA LEU A 234 -17.78 -3.43 2.30
C LEU A 234 -17.50 -4.47 3.36
N SER A 235 -17.83 -4.18 4.61
CA SER A 235 -17.65 -5.11 5.72
C SER A 235 -18.51 -6.38 5.58
N ALA A 236 -18.02 -7.48 6.12
CA ALA A 236 -18.82 -8.69 6.30
C ALA A 236 -19.96 -8.45 7.31
N PRO A 237 -21.06 -9.20 7.25
CA PRO A 237 -22.13 -9.10 8.24
C PRO A 237 -21.60 -9.29 9.67
N GLY A 238 -21.88 -8.32 10.56
CA GLY A 238 -21.41 -8.34 11.95
C GLY A 238 -19.98 -7.83 12.18
N GLU A 239 -19.25 -7.46 11.12
CA GLU A 239 -17.93 -6.84 11.20
C GLU A 239 -18.06 -5.34 10.92
N PHE A 240 -17.26 -4.51 11.60
CA PHE A 240 -17.23 -3.06 11.34
C PHE A 240 -16.04 -2.64 10.47
N ARG A 241 -15.03 -3.50 10.31
CA ARG A 241 -13.87 -3.27 9.44
C ARG A 241 -14.21 -3.64 8.00
N ASN A 242 -13.83 -2.78 7.05
CA ASN A 242 -14.13 -2.98 5.63
C ASN A 242 -12.99 -3.69 4.87
N ASN A 243 -11.91 -4.07 5.54
CA ASN A 243 -10.76 -4.70 4.91
C ASN A 243 -11.11 -6.07 4.33
N MET A 244 -10.65 -6.36 3.10
CA MET A 244 -10.84 -7.66 2.46
C MET A 244 -10.29 -8.82 3.30
N ALA A 245 -9.14 -8.62 3.95
CA ALA A 245 -8.56 -9.62 4.87
C ALA A 245 -9.46 -9.96 6.08
N ALA A 246 -10.41 -9.08 6.45
CA ALA A 246 -11.42 -9.33 7.48
C ALA A 246 -12.71 -9.96 6.92
N GLY A 247 -12.68 -10.49 5.69
CA GLY A 247 -13.84 -11.08 5.03
C GLY A 247 -14.73 -10.06 4.31
N GLY A 248 -14.26 -8.83 4.13
CA GLY A 248 -14.96 -7.79 3.37
C GLY A 248 -15.10 -8.17 1.89
N THR A 249 -16.10 -7.57 1.26
CA THR A 249 -16.33 -7.69 -0.18
C THR A 249 -16.00 -6.37 -0.89
N VAL A 250 -15.91 -6.41 -2.22
CA VAL A 250 -15.60 -5.22 -3.02
C VAL A 250 -16.73 -4.90 -3.99
N ALA A 251 -16.97 -3.62 -4.21
CA ALA A 251 -17.97 -3.12 -5.12
C ALA A 251 -17.41 -2.03 -6.04
N LYS A 252 -18.02 -1.92 -7.22
CA LYS A 252 -17.73 -0.81 -8.14
C LYS A 252 -18.09 0.53 -7.47
N THR A 253 -17.25 1.54 -7.69
CA THR A 253 -17.52 2.91 -7.23
C THR A 253 -16.89 3.91 -8.20
N GLU A 254 -17.31 5.18 -8.07
CA GLU A 254 -16.72 6.30 -8.79
C GLU A 254 -16.07 7.26 -7.79
N ILE A 255 -15.08 8.01 -8.25
CA ILE A 255 -14.39 9.02 -7.45
C ILE A 255 -15.23 10.29 -7.47
N THR A 256 -15.72 10.72 -6.31
CA THR A 256 -16.54 11.92 -6.13
C THR A 256 -15.70 13.20 -6.25
N SER A 257 -16.36 14.37 -6.36
CA SER A 257 -15.68 15.67 -6.37
C SER A 257 -14.87 15.89 -5.08
N ARG A 258 -15.44 15.55 -3.91
CA ARG A 258 -14.74 15.66 -2.62
C ARG A 258 -13.48 14.78 -2.56
N GLU A 259 -13.55 13.58 -3.06
CA GLU A 259 -12.38 12.68 -3.10
C GLU A 259 -11.31 13.16 -4.08
N ARG A 260 -11.70 13.80 -5.19
CA ARG A 260 -10.75 14.48 -6.09
C ARG A 260 -10.06 15.67 -5.42
N GLU A 261 -10.78 16.46 -4.63
CA GLU A 261 -10.19 17.52 -3.82
C GLU A 261 -9.15 16.97 -2.84
N ILE A 262 -9.46 15.86 -2.16
CA ILE A 262 -8.50 15.16 -1.28
C ILE A 262 -7.25 14.75 -2.08
N CYS A 263 -7.41 14.09 -3.23
CA CYS A 263 -6.27 13.71 -4.08
C CYS A 263 -5.41 14.93 -4.47
N THR A 264 -6.05 16.05 -4.82
CA THR A 264 -5.35 17.30 -5.17
C THR A 264 -4.57 17.88 -3.99
N GLN A 265 -5.12 17.82 -2.78
CA GLN A 265 -4.42 18.27 -1.56
C GLN A 265 -3.16 17.44 -1.25
N LEU A 266 -3.17 16.16 -1.58
CA LEU A 266 -2.04 15.26 -1.36
C LEU A 266 -0.95 15.42 -2.44
N ALA A 267 -1.31 15.86 -3.65
CA ALA A 267 -0.48 15.76 -4.84
C ALA A 267 0.93 16.33 -4.68
N ALA A 268 1.06 17.56 -4.22
CA ALA A 268 2.36 18.22 -4.08
C ALA A 268 3.27 17.51 -3.07
N THR A 269 2.74 17.08 -1.91
CA THR A 269 3.49 16.37 -0.87
C THR A 269 3.93 14.98 -1.35
N LEU A 270 3.05 14.25 -2.05
CA LEU A 270 3.40 12.95 -2.60
C LEU A 270 4.50 13.05 -3.65
N GLN A 271 4.47 14.09 -4.50
CA GLN A 271 5.52 14.34 -5.50
C GLN A 271 6.85 14.71 -4.83
N GLU A 272 6.85 15.59 -3.84
CA GLU A 272 8.05 15.98 -3.08
C GLU A 272 8.70 14.79 -2.40
N ASP A 273 7.90 13.88 -1.83
CA ASP A 273 8.38 12.66 -1.16
C ASP A 273 8.70 11.51 -2.13
N GLY A 274 8.45 11.67 -3.44
CA GLY A 274 8.67 10.64 -4.46
C GLY A 274 7.78 9.41 -4.29
N LEU A 275 6.56 9.62 -3.79
CA LEU A 275 5.55 8.59 -3.57
C LEU A 275 4.63 8.49 -4.80
N VAL A 276 5.05 7.70 -5.76
CA VAL A 276 4.45 7.60 -7.11
C VAL A 276 3.22 6.71 -7.14
N PHE A 277 3.30 5.52 -6.53
CA PHE A 277 2.20 4.56 -6.50
C PHE A 277 1.64 4.46 -5.10
N VAL A 278 0.46 5.03 -4.89
CA VAL A 278 -0.15 5.23 -3.57
C VAL A 278 -1.60 4.76 -3.59
N GLY A 279 -2.04 4.17 -2.48
CA GLY A 279 -3.44 3.90 -2.23
C GLY A 279 -3.94 4.77 -1.08
N ILE A 280 -5.00 5.54 -1.28
CA ILE A 280 -5.64 6.26 -0.18
C ILE A 280 -6.96 5.62 0.19
N ASP A 281 -7.27 5.65 1.48
CA ASP A 281 -8.53 5.14 2.02
C ASP A 281 -9.41 6.30 2.47
N VAL A 282 -10.66 6.31 2.00
CA VAL A 282 -11.62 7.40 2.23
C VAL A 282 -12.95 6.84 2.73
N ILE A 283 -13.43 7.36 3.86
CA ILE A 283 -14.74 7.04 4.44
C ILE A 283 -15.54 8.34 4.60
N GLY A 284 -16.74 8.40 4.05
CA GLY A 284 -17.62 9.57 4.21
C GLY A 284 -17.02 10.91 3.74
N GLY A 285 -16.10 10.87 2.77
CA GLY A 285 -15.39 12.08 2.29
C GLY A 285 -14.22 12.52 3.18
N TYR A 286 -13.76 11.67 4.10
CA TYR A 286 -12.57 11.88 4.93
C TYR A 286 -11.47 10.86 4.62
N LEU A 287 -10.25 11.35 4.47
CA LEU A 287 -9.04 10.55 4.34
C LEU A 287 -8.75 9.83 5.66
N THR A 288 -8.59 8.52 5.64
CA THR A 288 -8.33 7.73 6.85
C THR A 288 -6.97 7.06 6.88
N GLU A 289 -6.33 6.86 5.71
CA GLU A 289 -5.01 6.23 5.56
C GLU A 289 -4.38 6.57 4.21
N VAL A 290 -3.05 6.64 4.16
CA VAL A 290 -2.26 6.81 2.92
C VAL A 290 -1.29 5.65 2.81
N ASN A 291 -1.58 4.70 1.93
CA ASN A 291 -0.82 3.46 1.78
C ASN A 291 0.28 3.64 0.73
N VAL A 292 1.54 3.61 1.16
CA VAL A 292 2.71 3.94 0.33
C VAL A 292 3.65 2.76 0.09
N THR A 293 3.48 1.65 0.81
CA THR A 293 4.32 0.45 0.73
C THR A 293 3.92 -0.46 -0.43
N SER A 294 2.85 -1.19 -0.26
CA SER A 294 2.34 -2.15 -1.24
C SER A 294 0.81 -2.06 -1.41
N PRO A 295 0.23 -0.88 -1.78
CA PRO A 295 -1.21 -0.77 -1.95
C PRO A 295 -1.73 -1.74 -3.00
N THR A 296 -2.88 -2.36 -2.69
CA THR A 296 -3.56 -3.36 -3.52
C THR A 296 -4.90 -2.84 -4.02
N GLY A 297 -5.49 -3.56 -5.01
CA GLY A 297 -6.83 -3.29 -5.52
C GLY A 297 -6.94 -3.05 -7.02
N ILE A 298 -5.82 -3.04 -7.79
CA ILE A 298 -5.90 -2.76 -9.23
C ILE A 298 -6.63 -3.87 -10.00
N ARG A 299 -6.53 -5.13 -9.57
CA ARG A 299 -7.27 -6.26 -10.17
C ARG A 299 -8.78 -6.05 -10.09
N GLU A 300 -9.26 -5.67 -8.91
CA GLU A 300 -10.68 -5.41 -8.67
C GLU A 300 -11.16 -4.18 -9.45
N ILE A 301 -10.36 -3.11 -9.47
CA ILE A 301 -10.66 -1.90 -10.24
C ILE A 301 -10.74 -2.22 -11.73
N ASP A 302 -9.77 -2.96 -12.28
CA ASP A 302 -9.73 -3.36 -13.68
C ASP A 302 -10.97 -4.18 -14.06
N ARG A 303 -11.37 -5.13 -13.20
CA ARG A 303 -12.58 -5.93 -13.39
C ARG A 303 -13.85 -5.09 -13.45
N PHE A 304 -13.98 -4.09 -12.56
CA PHE A 304 -15.19 -3.26 -12.48
C PHE A 304 -15.25 -2.16 -13.54
N SER A 305 -14.10 -1.64 -13.94
CA SER A 305 -14.02 -0.44 -14.79
C SER A 305 -13.55 -0.75 -16.21
N ASN A 306 -13.22 -2.04 -16.50
CA ASN A 306 -12.62 -2.47 -17.76
C ASN A 306 -11.36 -1.66 -18.12
N THR A 307 -10.56 -1.35 -17.10
CA THR A 307 -9.27 -0.69 -17.22
C THR A 307 -8.13 -1.72 -17.24
N LYS A 308 -6.90 -1.25 -17.41
CA LYS A 308 -5.67 -2.05 -17.35
C LYS A 308 -4.62 -1.26 -16.57
N LEU A 309 -4.85 -1.12 -15.27
CA LEU A 309 -4.01 -0.26 -14.40
C LEU A 309 -2.58 -0.77 -14.30
N GLY A 310 -2.35 -2.09 -14.28
CA GLY A 310 -1.00 -2.63 -14.37
C GLY A 310 -0.26 -2.17 -15.63
N LYS A 311 -0.93 -2.19 -16.80
CA LYS A 311 -0.36 -1.66 -18.04
C LYS A 311 -0.10 -0.17 -17.97
N LYS A 312 -1.06 0.63 -17.46
CA LYS A 312 -0.90 2.08 -17.28
C LYS A 312 0.29 2.41 -16.39
N PHE A 313 0.52 1.63 -15.33
CA PHE A 313 1.67 1.79 -14.45
C PHE A 313 2.99 1.52 -15.22
N ILE A 314 3.09 0.43 -15.98
CA ILE A 314 4.31 0.11 -16.74
C ILE A 314 4.55 1.14 -17.86
N GLU A 315 3.53 1.63 -18.55
CA GLU A 315 3.65 2.72 -19.54
C GLU A 315 4.17 4.03 -18.89
N TRP A 316 3.73 4.34 -17.67
CA TRP A 316 4.29 5.44 -16.90
C TRP A 316 5.77 5.21 -16.57
N VAL A 317 6.15 3.99 -16.17
CA VAL A 317 7.55 3.60 -15.90
C VAL A 317 8.40 3.77 -17.16
N GLU A 318 7.92 3.32 -18.32
CA GLU A 318 8.62 3.50 -19.60
C GLU A 318 8.93 4.97 -19.89
N GLN A 319 7.97 5.86 -19.63
CA GLN A 319 8.16 7.28 -19.82
C GLN A 319 9.12 7.89 -18.79
N ALA A 320 9.00 7.50 -17.53
CA ALA A 320 9.89 7.96 -16.45
C ALA A 320 11.34 7.55 -16.70
N VAL A 321 11.59 6.30 -17.10
CA VAL A 321 12.94 5.82 -17.47
C VAL A 321 13.52 6.57 -18.66
N LYS A 322 12.71 6.84 -19.70
CA LYS A 322 13.17 7.66 -20.85
C LYS A 322 13.59 9.08 -20.45
N ASN A 323 12.96 9.64 -19.41
CA ASN A 323 13.30 10.99 -18.93
C ASN A 323 14.57 11.02 -18.06
N LEU A 324 15.07 9.86 -17.59
CA LEU A 324 16.35 9.75 -16.90
C LEU A 324 17.55 9.68 -17.87
N MET A 325 17.33 9.20 -19.11
CA MET A 325 18.35 9.08 -20.15
C MET A 325 18.53 10.41 -20.92
#